data_648c1d7eed31331d3d6a6be0f832fc4c
#
_entry.id   648c1d7eed31331d3d6a6be0f832fc4c
#
_cell.length_a   1.000
_cell.length_b   1.000
_cell.length_c   1.000
_cell.angle_alpha   90.00
_cell.angle_beta   90.00
_cell.angle_gamma   90.00
#
_symmetry.space_group_name_H-M   'P 1'
#
loop_
_entity.id
_entity.type
_entity.pdbx_description
1 polymer ?
#
loop_
_entity_poly.entity_id
_entity_poly.type
_entity_poly.pdbx_seq_one_letter_code
_entity_poly.pdbx_strand_id
1 'polypeptide(L)'
;MKTKLILFISLFMLSIGAFSQTVEKDSIQVLSIEKFEKMMGKKKNMLVDVRTPEEVSEGKIAGALNINFLGENFSNEIQNLNKNKTYLLYCRSGSRTRKAADQMQKAGFKKVYMLEGGITAWKEAGNPVQE
;
A
#
# COMPACT_ATOMS: atom_id res chain seq x y z
N MET A 1 1.99 50.76 -60.22
CA MET A 1 1.16 49.77 -59.53
C MET A 1 1.93 49.19 -58.35
N LYS A 2 1.53 49.52 -57.15
CA LYS A 2 2.19 49.01 -55.92
C LYS A 2 1.48 47.78 -55.46
N THR A 3 2.07 46.61 -55.66
CA THR A 3 1.60 45.36 -55.14
C THR A 3 1.98 45.28 -53.65
N LYS A 4 0.99 45.35 -52.77
CA LYS A 4 1.18 45.11 -51.34
C LYS A 4 1.28 43.61 -51.10
N LEU A 5 2.50 43.18 -50.79
CA LEU A 5 2.77 41.82 -50.32
C LEU A 5 2.29 41.73 -48.87
N ILE A 6 1.17 41.06 -48.68
CA ILE A 6 0.68 40.77 -47.34
C ILE A 6 1.37 39.50 -46.88
N LEU A 7 2.30 39.67 -45.95
CA LEU A 7 2.98 38.57 -45.28
C LEU A 7 2.04 37.99 -44.23
N PHE A 8 1.42 36.85 -44.51
CA PHE A 8 0.72 36.08 -43.51
C PHE A 8 1.74 35.36 -42.63
N ILE A 9 2.01 35.95 -41.49
CA ILE A 9 2.76 35.23 -40.42
C ILE A 9 1.75 34.30 -39.77
N SER A 10 1.77 33.04 -40.19
CA SER A 10 1.08 31.97 -39.49
C SER A 10 1.79 31.71 -38.16
N LEU A 11 1.21 32.27 -37.10
CA LEU A 11 1.65 31.98 -35.72
C LEU A 11 1.21 30.56 -35.37
N PHE A 12 2.09 29.59 -35.62
CA PHE A 12 1.90 28.22 -35.19
C PHE A 12 2.09 28.18 -33.66
N MET A 13 0.98 28.34 -32.95
CA MET A 13 0.93 28.10 -31.53
C MET A 13 1.17 26.61 -31.27
N LEU A 14 2.43 26.27 -30.97
CA LEU A 14 2.76 24.97 -30.41
C LEU A 14 2.18 24.94 -29.00
N SER A 15 0.96 24.42 -28.87
CA SER A 15 0.44 24.05 -27.54
C SER A 15 1.27 22.88 -27.05
N ILE A 16 2.30 23.18 -26.26
CA ILE A 16 2.97 22.17 -25.44
C ILE A 16 1.94 21.77 -24.40
N GLY A 17 1.18 20.71 -24.70
CA GLY A 17 0.38 20.05 -23.70
C GLY A 17 1.34 19.60 -22.60
N ALA A 18 1.26 20.26 -21.44
CA ALA A 18 1.93 19.77 -20.26
C ALA A 18 1.35 18.39 -19.96
N PHE A 19 2.07 17.35 -20.34
CA PHE A 19 1.76 16.00 -19.92
C PHE A 19 2.09 15.93 -18.42
N SER A 20 1.10 16.21 -17.60
CA SER A 20 1.18 15.93 -16.18
C SER A 20 1.22 14.42 -16.05
N GLN A 21 2.42 13.86 -15.98
CA GLN A 21 2.59 12.51 -15.46
C GLN A 21 2.17 12.57 -13.99
N THR A 22 0.93 12.21 -13.73
CA THR A 22 0.58 11.69 -12.43
C THR A 22 1.39 10.41 -12.27
N VAL A 23 2.58 10.54 -11.67
CA VAL A 23 3.24 9.40 -11.09
C VAL A 23 2.24 8.89 -10.06
N GLU A 24 1.54 7.78 -10.37
CA GLU A 24 0.86 7.01 -9.35
C GLU A 24 1.97 6.66 -8.36
N LYS A 25 2.04 7.45 -7.31
CA LYS A 25 2.92 7.18 -6.19
C LYS A 25 2.45 5.86 -5.64
N ASP A 26 3.21 4.79 -5.86
CA ASP A 26 3.02 3.50 -5.22
C ASP A 26 2.71 3.80 -3.76
N SER A 27 1.44 3.66 -3.38
CA SER A 27 1.00 4.29 -2.17
C SER A 27 1.02 3.29 -1.02
N ILE A 28 2.02 3.47 -0.18
CA ILE A 28 1.92 2.99 1.19
C ILE A 28 0.97 3.93 1.91
N GLN A 29 -0.16 3.42 2.39
CA GLN A 29 -1.16 4.21 3.10
C GLN A 29 -1.50 3.59 4.44
N VAL A 30 -1.62 4.44 5.45
CA VAL A 30 -2.21 4.06 6.74
C VAL A 30 -3.73 4.22 6.62
N LEU A 31 -4.46 3.16 6.90
CA LEU A 31 -5.91 3.15 6.87
C LEU A 31 -6.49 3.19 8.28
N SER A 32 -7.58 3.91 8.46
CA SER A 32 -8.40 3.79 9.66
C SER A 32 -8.92 2.36 9.81
N ILE A 33 -9.29 1.98 11.02
CA ILE A 33 -9.85 0.65 11.32
C ILE A 33 -11.04 0.33 10.40
N GLU A 34 -11.94 1.28 10.21
CA GLU A 34 -13.13 1.11 9.36
C GLU A 34 -12.78 0.85 7.89
N LYS A 35 -11.85 1.61 7.33
CA LYS A 35 -11.39 1.42 5.95
C LYS A 35 -10.63 0.12 5.79
N PHE A 36 -9.79 -0.22 6.75
CA PHE A 36 -9.04 -1.47 6.76
C PHE A 36 -9.99 -2.67 6.78
N GLU A 37 -11.00 -2.65 7.64
CA GLU A 37 -12.03 -3.69 7.72
C GLU A 37 -12.77 -3.87 6.39
N LYS A 38 -13.18 -2.77 5.74
CA LYS A 38 -13.80 -2.83 4.41
C LYS A 38 -12.89 -3.47 3.37
N MET A 39 -11.61 -3.14 3.40
CA MET A 39 -10.64 -3.73 2.50
C MET A 39 -10.42 -5.21 2.76
N MET A 40 -10.47 -5.66 4.02
CA MET A 40 -10.41 -7.06 4.39
C MET A 40 -11.57 -7.88 3.81
N GLY A 41 -12.74 -7.28 3.64
CA GLY A 41 -13.92 -7.92 3.05
C GLY A 41 -13.76 -8.29 1.58
N LYS A 42 -12.77 -7.76 0.89
CA LYS A 42 -12.49 -8.09 -0.50
C LYS A 42 -11.61 -9.34 -0.56
N LYS A 43 -12.15 -10.44 -1.06
CA LYS A 43 -11.48 -11.76 -1.07
C LYS A 43 -10.11 -11.78 -1.76
N LYS A 44 -9.88 -10.90 -2.73
CA LYS A 44 -8.62 -10.80 -3.45
C LYS A 44 -7.50 -10.08 -2.67
N ASN A 45 -7.85 -9.38 -1.61
CA ASN A 45 -6.89 -8.70 -0.76
C ASN A 45 -6.28 -9.67 0.24
N MET A 46 -4.99 -9.50 0.51
CA MET A 46 -4.22 -10.37 1.40
C MET A 46 -4.00 -9.66 2.73
N LEU A 47 -4.49 -10.26 3.81
CA LEU A 47 -4.24 -9.80 5.18
C LEU A 47 -2.96 -10.44 5.70
N VAL A 48 -2.01 -9.63 6.15
CA VAL A 48 -0.70 -10.09 6.62
C VAL A 48 -0.41 -9.55 8.01
N ASP A 49 -0.15 -10.46 8.92
CA ASP A 49 0.33 -10.19 10.28
C ASP A 49 1.86 -10.26 10.26
N VAL A 50 2.52 -9.12 10.48
CA VAL A 50 4.00 -9.05 10.45
C VAL A 50 4.64 -9.20 11.83
N ARG A 51 3.86 -9.64 12.84
CA ARG A 51 4.35 -9.92 14.18
C ARG A 51 5.09 -11.25 14.25
N THR A 52 5.69 -11.51 15.40
CA THR A 52 6.32 -12.80 15.69
C THR A 52 5.27 -13.91 15.83
N PRO A 53 5.64 -15.19 15.59
CA PRO A 53 4.73 -16.33 15.83
C PRO A 53 4.20 -16.41 17.26
N GLU A 54 5.00 -16.03 18.24
CA GLU A 54 4.59 -16.00 19.66
C GLU A 54 3.46 -14.99 19.89
N GLU A 55 3.58 -13.79 19.33
CA GLU A 55 2.51 -12.78 19.42
C GLU A 55 1.23 -13.25 18.71
N VAL A 56 1.36 -13.91 17.57
CA VAL A 56 0.24 -14.46 16.81
C VAL A 56 -0.50 -15.53 17.61
N SER A 57 0.23 -16.35 18.35
CA SER A 57 -0.35 -17.40 19.21
C SER A 57 -1.23 -16.85 20.36
N GLU A 58 -0.99 -15.60 20.75
CA GLU A 58 -1.78 -14.91 21.79
C GLU A 58 -3.08 -14.30 21.25
N GLY A 59 -3.27 -14.28 19.95
CA GLY A 59 -4.44 -13.74 19.29
C GLY A 59 -4.08 -13.04 17.98
N LYS A 60 -4.92 -13.21 16.97
CA LYS A 60 -4.73 -12.64 15.62
C LYS A 60 -6.05 -12.19 15.01
N ILE A 61 -5.97 -11.38 13.98
CA ILE A 61 -7.12 -11.10 13.12
C ILE A 61 -7.34 -12.31 12.21
N ALA A 62 -8.56 -12.84 12.17
CA ALA A 62 -8.89 -14.06 11.42
C ALA A 62 -8.51 -13.92 9.93
N GLY A 63 -7.93 -14.97 9.37
CA GLY A 63 -7.52 -15.02 7.96
C GLY A 63 -6.16 -14.42 7.65
N ALA A 64 -5.45 -13.91 8.65
CA ALA A 64 -4.12 -13.33 8.43
C ALA A 64 -3.06 -14.39 8.14
N LEU A 65 -2.26 -14.13 7.11
CA LEU A 65 -1.01 -14.82 6.86
C LEU A 65 0.06 -14.23 7.77
N ASN A 66 0.78 -15.04 8.52
CA ASN A 66 1.88 -14.55 9.35
C ASN A 66 3.19 -14.54 8.57
N ILE A 67 3.79 -13.37 8.43
CA ILE A 67 5.14 -13.19 7.89
C ILE A 67 5.90 -12.33 8.89
N ASN A 68 6.73 -12.96 9.70
CA ASN A 68 7.46 -12.30 10.78
C ASN A 68 8.49 -11.30 10.26
N PHE A 69 8.23 -10.01 10.46
CA PHE A 69 9.16 -8.95 10.02
C PHE A 69 10.53 -9.04 10.72
N LEU A 70 10.56 -9.50 11.97
CA LEU A 70 11.80 -9.65 12.72
C LEU A 70 12.55 -10.95 12.40
N GLY A 71 11.95 -11.82 11.60
CA GLY A 71 12.57 -13.07 11.18
C GLY A 71 13.63 -12.87 10.09
N GLU A 72 14.59 -13.77 10.01
CA GLU A 72 15.67 -13.72 9.02
C GLU A 72 15.19 -13.93 7.58
N ASN A 73 14.00 -14.53 7.41
CA ASN A 73 13.47 -14.92 6.10
C ASN A 73 12.45 -13.92 5.51
N PHE A 74 12.20 -12.78 6.15
CA PHE A 74 11.18 -11.84 5.70
C PHE A 74 11.33 -11.45 4.22
N SER A 75 12.53 -11.07 3.80
CA SER A 75 12.84 -10.74 2.40
C SER A 75 12.51 -11.86 1.43
N ASN A 76 12.85 -13.10 1.78
CA ASN A 76 12.60 -14.27 0.94
C ASN A 76 11.10 -14.61 0.89
N GLU A 77 10.42 -14.52 2.01
CA GLU A 77 8.98 -14.81 2.10
C GLU A 77 8.15 -13.84 1.26
N ILE A 78 8.46 -12.53 1.31
CA ILE A 78 7.73 -11.57 0.48
C ILE A 78 7.99 -11.73 -1.02
N GLN A 79 9.17 -12.21 -1.42
CA GLN A 79 9.47 -12.47 -2.84
C GLN A 79 8.59 -13.55 -3.46
N ASN A 80 8.07 -14.46 -2.65
CA ASN A 80 7.15 -15.51 -3.10
C ASN A 80 5.70 -15.03 -3.23
N LEU A 81 5.41 -13.80 -2.84
CA LEU A 81 4.08 -13.21 -2.94
C LEU A 81 3.86 -12.56 -4.31
N ASN A 82 2.60 -12.56 -4.76
CA ASN A 82 2.22 -11.87 -5.98
C ASN A 82 2.23 -10.34 -5.77
N LYS A 83 3.16 -9.64 -6.41
CA LYS A 83 3.35 -8.19 -6.26
C LYS A 83 2.21 -7.34 -6.81
N ASN A 84 1.34 -7.91 -7.61
CA ASN A 84 0.19 -7.22 -8.21
C ASN A 84 -1.06 -7.25 -7.33
N LYS A 85 -1.05 -8.00 -6.24
CA LYS A 85 -2.15 -8.03 -5.27
C LYS A 85 -2.05 -6.88 -4.28
N THR A 86 -3.16 -6.59 -3.62
CA THR A 86 -3.25 -5.64 -2.52
C THR A 86 -2.98 -6.34 -1.20
N TYR A 87 -2.10 -5.77 -0.39
CA TYR A 87 -1.70 -6.29 0.92
C TYR A 87 -2.13 -5.35 2.04
N LEU A 88 -2.73 -5.94 3.05
CA LEU A 88 -3.19 -5.25 4.25
C LEU A 88 -2.33 -5.75 5.41
N LEU A 89 -1.48 -4.89 5.95
CA LEU A 89 -0.50 -5.23 6.97
C LEU A 89 -0.94 -4.73 8.34
N TYR A 90 -0.70 -5.52 9.36
CA TYR A 90 -0.75 -5.04 10.73
C TYR A 90 0.35 -5.66 11.58
N CYS A 91 0.72 -4.95 12.63
CA CYS A 91 1.56 -5.44 13.70
C CYS A 91 0.91 -5.08 15.03
N ARG A 92 1.68 -4.95 16.10
CA ARG A 92 1.15 -4.60 17.41
C ARG A 92 0.62 -3.15 17.45
N SER A 93 1.43 -2.18 17.04
CA SER A 93 1.14 -0.74 17.15
C SER A 93 1.39 0.08 15.89
N GLY A 94 2.06 -0.49 14.87
CA GLY A 94 2.29 0.14 13.57
C GLY A 94 3.74 0.36 13.15
N SER A 95 4.72 0.29 14.05
CA SER A 95 6.13 0.57 13.71
C SER A 95 6.76 -0.49 12.79
N ARG A 96 6.52 -1.75 13.05
CA ARG A 96 7.00 -2.86 12.19
C ARG A 96 6.33 -2.87 10.83
N THR A 97 5.04 -2.55 10.77
CA THR A 97 4.31 -2.44 9.49
C THR A 97 4.87 -1.36 8.60
N ARG A 98 5.27 -0.22 9.16
CA ARG A 98 5.89 0.85 8.38
C ARG A 98 7.16 0.35 7.68
N LYS A 99 8.04 -0.30 8.42
CA LYS A 99 9.29 -0.85 7.88
C LYS A 99 9.04 -1.98 6.88
N ALA A 100 8.08 -2.86 7.18
CA ALA A 100 7.69 -3.95 6.29
C ALA A 100 7.11 -3.42 4.97
N ALA A 101 6.23 -2.43 5.04
CA ALA A 101 5.64 -1.79 3.88
C ALA A 101 6.69 -1.09 3.00
N ASP A 102 7.64 -0.38 3.62
CA ASP A 102 8.74 0.26 2.89
C ASP A 102 9.60 -0.78 2.15
N GLN A 103 9.89 -1.90 2.80
CA GLN A 103 10.65 -2.99 2.18
C GLN A 103 9.87 -3.66 1.05
N MET A 104 8.58 -3.87 1.22
CA MET A 104 7.71 -4.40 0.18
C MET A 104 7.63 -3.45 -1.02
N GLN A 105 7.48 -2.15 -0.79
CA GLN A 105 7.45 -1.15 -1.87
C GLN A 105 8.76 -1.20 -2.68
N LYS A 106 9.90 -1.23 -2.03
CA LYS A 106 11.22 -1.35 -2.68
C LYS A 106 11.35 -2.65 -3.48
N ALA A 107 10.66 -3.71 -3.04
CA ALA A 107 10.63 -5.00 -3.74
C ALA A 107 9.63 -5.03 -4.92
N GLY A 108 8.89 -3.94 -5.19
CA GLY A 108 7.99 -3.80 -6.33
C GLY A 108 6.51 -4.03 -6.03
N PHE A 109 6.10 -4.12 -4.76
CA PHE A 109 4.69 -4.20 -4.38
C PHE A 109 4.01 -2.84 -4.59
N LYS A 110 2.89 -2.82 -5.30
CA LYS A 110 2.23 -1.58 -5.73
C LYS A 110 1.22 -1.05 -4.71
N LYS A 111 0.54 -1.94 -3.99
CA LYS A 111 -0.56 -1.57 -3.08
C LYS A 111 -0.35 -2.23 -1.72
N VAL A 112 0.15 -1.45 -0.79
CA VAL A 112 0.42 -1.88 0.59
C VAL A 112 -0.25 -0.90 1.54
N TYR A 113 -1.18 -1.41 2.34
CA TYR A 113 -1.92 -0.63 3.32
C TYR A 113 -1.60 -1.12 4.73
N MET A 114 -1.62 -0.20 5.69
CA MET A 114 -1.30 -0.49 7.07
C MET A 114 -2.49 -0.14 7.96
N LEU A 115 -2.73 -0.97 8.98
CA LEU A 115 -3.74 -0.71 9.99
C LEU A 115 -3.23 0.34 10.98
N GLU A 116 -3.93 1.47 11.08
CA GLU A 116 -3.66 2.50 12.07
C GLU A 116 -3.73 1.94 13.49
N GLY A 117 -2.65 2.11 14.27
CA GLY A 117 -2.57 1.65 15.64
C GLY A 117 -2.44 0.13 15.83
N GLY A 118 -2.37 -0.64 14.76
CA GLY A 118 -2.18 -2.08 14.80
C GLY A 118 -3.29 -2.87 15.49
N ILE A 119 -2.97 -4.11 15.89
CA ILE A 119 -3.96 -4.98 16.58
C ILE A 119 -4.39 -4.43 17.94
N THR A 120 -3.54 -3.60 18.58
CA THR A 120 -3.92 -2.94 19.84
C THR A 120 -5.14 -2.05 19.65
N ALA A 121 -5.09 -1.16 18.66
CA ALA A 121 -6.22 -0.29 18.32
C ALA A 121 -7.44 -1.09 17.83
N TRP A 122 -7.20 -2.15 17.08
CA TRP A 122 -8.26 -3.06 16.63
C TRP A 122 -9.06 -3.66 17.79
N LYS A 123 -8.36 -4.15 18.82
CA LYS A 123 -8.97 -4.69 20.04
C LYS A 123 -9.69 -3.62 20.85
N GLU A 124 -9.08 -2.45 21.03
CA GLU A 124 -9.67 -1.31 21.75
C GLU A 124 -10.96 -0.82 21.11
N ALA A 125 -11.07 -0.92 19.80
CA ALA A 125 -12.30 -0.60 19.07
C ALA A 125 -13.39 -1.69 19.17
N GLY A 126 -13.12 -2.78 19.88
CA GLY A 126 -14.08 -3.88 20.07
C GLY A 126 -14.13 -4.88 18.91
N ASN A 127 -13.18 -4.83 17.99
CA ASN A 127 -13.15 -5.78 16.87
C ASN A 127 -12.63 -7.16 17.30
N PRO A 128 -13.11 -8.24 16.65
CA PRO A 128 -12.80 -9.60 17.08
C PRO A 128 -11.36 -9.99 16.77
N VAL A 129 -10.79 -10.79 17.66
CA VAL A 129 -9.53 -11.49 17.45
C VAL A 129 -9.75 -12.98 17.69
N GLN A 130 -9.01 -13.79 16.96
CA GLN A 130 -9.02 -15.24 17.06
C GLN A 130 -7.85 -15.68 17.93
N GLU A 131 -8.14 -16.42 19.00
CA GLU A 131 -7.13 -17.06 19.85
C GLU A 131 -6.77 -18.46 19.34
#